data_b5a0ace8731229002e9ae75391baf748
#
_entry.id   b5a0ace8731229002e9ae75391baf748
#
_cell.length_a   1.000
_cell.length_b   1.000
_cell.length_c   1.000
_cell.angle_alpha   90.00
_cell.angle_beta   90.00
_cell.angle_gamma   90.00
#
_symmetry.space_group_name_H-M   'P 1'
#
loop_
_entity.id
_entity.type
_entity.pdbx_description
1 polymer ?
#
loop_
_entity_poly.entity_id
_entity_poly.type
_entity_poly.pdbx_seq_one_letter_code
_entity_poly.pdbx_strand_id
1 'polypeptide(L)'
;MKKQRGFTLIETLFAITLVVILSATGLSGWQNWQHQQRLWQTAHQVRDYLVQLRNDANGYNRDHLVIAKKDGESWCLLTTKMMDCQSRDRRVLNSHWPEVTLAELTPSLGFYGLRDTAWPGRVRVKSSAGEWLVIVSNTGRIRMCKSTGKGTC
;
A
#
# COMPACT_ATOMS: atom_id res chain seq x y z
N MET A 1 -29.06 13.88 53.92
CA MET A 1 -29.24 14.83 52.79
C MET A 1 -27.99 14.82 51.94
N LYS A 2 -28.04 14.29 50.69
CA LYS A 2 -26.90 14.31 49.75
C LYS A 2 -26.79 15.72 49.16
N LYS A 3 -25.67 16.43 49.42
CA LYS A 3 -25.37 17.72 48.80
C LYS A 3 -25.15 17.46 47.30
N GLN A 4 -26.05 17.85 46.44
CA GLN A 4 -25.85 17.93 44.99
C GLN A 4 -24.92 19.11 44.73
N ARG A 5 -23.69 18.84 44.34
CA ARG A 5 -22.76 19.86 43.85
C ARG A 5 -23.06 20.03 42.35
N GLY A 6 -23.67 21.14 41.97
CA GLY A 6 -23.82 21.53 40.57
C GLY A 6 -22.49 22.01 40.02
N PHE A 7 -22.23 21.73 38.73
CA PHE A 7 -21.11 22.30 37.99
C PHE A 7 -21.22 23.83 37.89
N THR A 8 -20.13 24.53 38.10
CA THR A 8 -20.10 25.97 37.91
C THR A 8 -20.01 26.31 36.42
N LEU A 9 -20.55 27.46 36.00
CA LEU A 9 -20.52 27.92 34.62
C LEU A 9 -19.08 28.06 34.10
N ILE A 10 -18.14 28.45 34.97
CA ILE A 10 -16.71 28.56 34.62
C ILE A 10 -16.08 27.18 34.34
N GLU A 11 -16.46 26.15 35.07
CA GLU A 11 -15.97 24.80 34.92
C GLU A 11 -16.42 24.18 33.57
N THR A 12 -17.66 24.40 33.16
CA THR A 12 -18.17 23.99 31.87
C THR A 12 -17.48 24.74 30.74
N LEU A 13 -17.22 26.02 30.87
CA LEU A 13 -16.53 26.84 29.89
C LEU A 13 -15.08 26.38 29.71
N PHE A 14 -14.38 26.07 30.80
CA PHE A 14 -13.03 25.53 30.78
C PHE A 14 -12.99 24.15 30.12
N ALA A 15 -13.93 23.25 30.43
CA ALA A 15 -14.04 21.95 29.83
C ALA A 15 -14.23 22.01 28.29
N ILE A 16 -15.13 22.91 27.83
CA ILE A 16 -15.40 23.10 26.41
C ILE A 16 -14.14 23.63 25.68
N THR A 17 -13.43 24.60 26.24
CA THR A 17 -12.20 25.13 25.63
C THR A 17 -11.11 24.07 25.50
N LEU A 18 -10.93 23.22 26.51
CA LEU A 18 -9.99 22.08 26.42
C LEU A 18 -10.37 21.09 25.30
N VAL A 19 -11.66 20.74 25.22
CA VAL A 19 -12.13 19.82 24.16
C VAL A 19 -11.88 20.41 22.77
N VAL A 20 -12.13 21.70 22.56
CA VAL A 20 -11.89 22.37 21.26
C VAL A 20 -10.40 22.34 20.90
N ILE A 21 -9.51 22.66 21.82
CA ILE A 21 -8.05 22.66 21.59
C ILE A 21 -7.56 21.24 21.25
N LEU A 22 -7.96 20.24 22.04
CA LEU A 22 -7.56 18.84 21.81
C LEU A 22 -8.11 18.30 20.50
N SER A 23 -9.33 18.66 20.12
CA SER A 23 -9.94 18.25 18.85
C SER A 23 -9.21 18.83 17.64
N ALA A 24 -8.80 20.10 17.68
CA ALA A 24 -8.12 20.76 16.58
C ALA A 24 -6.74 20.13 16.28
N THR A 25 -6.00 19.76 17.32
CA THR A 25 -4.68 19.12 17.16
C THR A 25 -4.77 17.64 16.76
N GLY A 26 -5.82 16.95 17.22
CA GLY A 26 -6.02 15.52 16.93
C GLY A 26 -6.35 15.22 15.48
N LEU A 27 -7.10 16.07 14.80
CA LEU A 27 -7.57 15.82 13.42
C LEU A 27 -6.43 15.80 12.39
N SER A 28 -5.46 16.71 12.49
CA SER A 28 -4.35 16.78 11.54
C SER A 28 -3.40 15.59 11.67
N GLY A 29 -3.13 15.15 12.90
CA GLY A 29 -2.33 13.96 13.17
C GLY A 29 -3.00 12.68 12.65
N TRP A 30 -4.31 12.57 12.78
CA TRP A 30 -5.09 11.43 12.33
C TRP A 30 -5.05 11.26 10.80
N GLN A 31 -5.21 12.34 10.03
CA GLN A 31 -5.17 12.28 8.57
C GLN A 31 -3.80 11.80 8.06
N ASN A 32 -2.72 12.35 8.59
CA ASN A 32 -1.37 11.93 8.21
C ASN A 32 -1.12 10.45 8.54
N TRP A 33 -1.56 9.99 9.70
CA TRP A 33 -1.49 8.59 10.09
C TRP A 33 -2.29 7.70 9.13
N GLN A 34 -3.50 8.09 8.72
CA GLN A 34 -4.30 7.36 7.74
C GLN A 34 -3.58 7.22 6.39
N HIS A 35 -3.00 8.30 5.86
CA HIS A 35 -2.25 8.24 4.59
C HIS A 35 -1.05 7.30 4.67
N GLN A 36 -0.31 7.31 5.79
CA GLN A 36 0.77 6.36 6.02
C GLN A 36 0.27 4.92 6.07
N GLN A 37 -0.83 4.68 6.75
CA GLN A 37 -1.42 3.35 6.89
C GLN A 37 -1.90 2.78 5.54
N ARG A 38 -2.58 3.59 4.73
CA ARG A 38 -3.05 3.20 3.38
C ARG A 38 -1.88 2.90 2.44
N LEU A 39 -0.85 3.72 2.46
CA LEU A 39 0.37 3.49 1.68
C LEU A 39 1.06 2.18 2.09
N TRP A 40 1.20 1.93 3.39
CA TRP A 40 1.78 0.70 3.93
C TRP A 40 0.95 -0.53 3.54
N GLN A 41 -0.38 -0.46 3.65
CA GLN A 41 -1.29 -1.52 3.23
C GLN A 41 -1.15 -1.83 1.73
N THR A 42 -1.09 -0.80 0.88
CA THR A 42 -0.91 -0.98 -0.56
C THR A 42 0.43 -1.66 -0.87
N ALA A 43 1.52 -1.26 -0.21
CA ALA A 43 2.82 -1.90 -0.38
C ALA A 43 2.79 -3.39 0.04
N HIS A 44 2.08 -3.73 1.12
CA HIS A 44 1.86 -5.12 1.54
C HIS A 44 1.03 -5.91 0.52
N GLN A 45 -0.04 -5.32 -0.01
CA GLN A 45 -0.85 -5.96 -1.06
C GLN A 45 -0.01 -6.25 -2.31
N VAL A 46 0.85 -5.32 -2.74
CA VAL A 46 1.77 -5.54 -3.86
C VAL A 46 2.75 -6.68 -3.55
N ARG A 47 3.34 -6.69 -2.35
CA ARG A 47 4.23 -7.78 -1.91
C ARG A 47 3.52 -9.14 -1.94
N ASP A 48 2.33 -9.22 -1.35
CA ASP A 48 1.58 -10.47 -1.25
C ASP A 48 1.11 -10.95 -2.62
N TYR A 49 0.74 -10.02 -3.51
CA TYR A 49 0.46 -10.31 -4.91
C TYR A 49 1.67 -10.93 -5.63
N LEU A 50 2.87 -10.36 -5.47
CA LEU A 50 4.08 -10.91 -6.06
C LEU A 50 4.45 -12.27 -5.47
N VAL A 51 4.28 -12.47 -4.16
CA VAL A 51 4.46 -13.78 -3.52
C VAL A 51 3.49 -14.81 -4.10
N GLN A 52 2.24 -14.43 -4.31
CA GLN A 52 1.24 -15.31 -4.90
C GLN A 52 1.58 -15.68 -6.36
N LEU A 53 2.03 -14.72 -7.16
CA LEU A 53 2.47 -14.99 -8.54
C LEU A 53 3.69 -15.92 -8.56
N ARG A 54 4.66 -15.74 -7.66
CA ARG A 54 5.80 -16.63 -7.51
C ARG A 54 5.36 -18.05 -7.18
N ASN A 55 4.46 -18.20 -6.21
CA ASN A 55 3.96 -19.50 -5.79
C ASN A 55 3.15 -20.19 -6.92
N ASP A 56 2.37 -19.42 -7.68
CA ASP A 56 1.65 -19.92 -8.85
C ASP A 56 2.62 -20.33 -9.97
N ALA A 57 3.65 -19.54 -10.23
CA ALA A 57 4.69 -19.86 -11.20
C ALA A 57 5.37 -21.20 -10.86
N ASN A 58 5.80 -21.36 -9.62
CA ASN A 58 6.51 -22.55 -9.16
C ASN A 58 5.59 -23.77 -9.06
N GLY A 59 4.37 -23.59 -8.55
CA GLY A 59 3.42 -24.70 -8.34
C GLY A 59 2.86 -25.28 -9.63
N TYR A 60 2.66 -24.45 -10.65
CA TYR A 60 2.07 -24.86 -11.93
C TYR A 60 3.05 -24.81 -13.10
N ASN A 61 4.31 -24.51 -12.84
CA ASN A 61 5.35 -24.39 -13.87
C ASN A 61 4.93 -23.42 -15.00
N ARG A 62 4.51 -22.21 -14.62
CA ARG A 62 4.04 -21.16 -15.52
C ARG A 62 4.86 -19.89 -15.34
N ASP A 63 5.09 -19.19 -16.44
CA ASP A 63 5.74 -17.91 -16.38
C ASP A 63 4.72 -16.79 -16.19
N HIS A 64 5.01 -15.86 -15.27
CA HIS A 64 4.22 -14.68 -15.00
C HIS A 64 5.06 -13.42 -15.13
N LEU A 65 4.87 -12.67 -16.20
CA LEU A 65 5.41 -11.33 -16.35
C LEU A 65 4.39 -10.32 -15.78
N VAL A 66 4.88 -9.40 -14.96
CA VAL A 66 4.06 -8.38 -14.31
C VAL A 66 4.01 -7.14 -15.20
N ILE A 67 2.82 -6.68 -15.49
CA ILE A 67 2.57 -5.42 -16.20
C ILE A 67 1.64 -4.53 -15.38
N ALA A 68 1.80 -3.22 -15.54
CA ALA A 68 0.94 -2.23 -14.94
C ALA A 68 0.07 -1.58 -16.00
N LYS A 69 -1.22 -1.42 -15.70
CA LYS A 69 -2.14 -0.57 -16.46
C LYS A 69 -2.67 0.55 -15.59
N LYS A 70 -2.86 1.71 -16.18
CA LYS A 70 -3.56 2.84 -15.55
C LYS A 70 -4.96 2.94 -16.14
N ASP A 71 -5.93 3.12 -15.26
CA ASP A 71 -7.32 3.33 -15.61
C ASP A 71 -7.81 4.59 -14.85
N GLY A 72 -7.67 5.75 -15.51
CA GLY A 72 -7.91 7.04 -14.87
C GLY A 72 -6.94 7.32 -13.71
N GLU A 73 -7.51 7.55 -12.52
CA GLU A 73 -6.74 7.76 -11.28
C GLU A 73 -6.31 6.44 -10.61
N SER A 74 -6.88 5.32 -11.06
CA SER A 74 -6.58 3.99 -10.55
C SER A 74 -5.47 3.31 -11.35
N TRP A 75 -4.81 2.37 -10.74
CA TRP A 75 -3.85 1.51 -11.42
C TRP A 75 -4.10 0.05 -11.06
N CYS A 76 -3.70 -0.85 -11.91
CA CYS A 76 -3.70 -2.26 -11.63
C CYS A 76 -2.39 -2.93 -12.05
N LEU A 77 -2.01 -3.98 -11.31
CA LEU A 77 -0.98 -4.92 -11.70
C LEU A 77 -1.65 -6.19 -12.21
N LEU A 78 -1.19 -6.67 -13.34
CA LEU A 78 -1.70 -7.91 -13.95
C LEU A 78 -0.55 -8.67 -14.63
N THR A 79 -0.80 -9.91 -14.98
CA THR A 79 0.15 -10.70 -15.75
C THR A 79 -0.14 -10.54 -17.25
N THR A 80 0.86 -10.77 -18.11
CA THR A 80 0.71 -10.67 -19.57
C THR A 80 -0.39 -11.56 -20.16
N LYS A 81 -0.81 -12.59 -19.43
CA LYS A 81 -1.94 -13.47 -19.83
C LYS A 81 -3.31 -12.88 -19.53
N MET A 82 -3.37 -11.78 -18.76
CA MET A 82 -4.59 -11.08 -18.38
C MET A 82 -4.65 -9.74 -19.11
N MET A 83 -5.75 -9.46 -19.77
CA MET A 83 -5.90 -8.23 -20.56
C MET A 83 -6.68 -7.13 -19.83
N ASP A 84 -7.40 -7.46 -18.76
CA ASP A 84 -8.36 -6.56 -18.12
C ASP A 84 -8.13 -6.43 -16.61
N CYS A 85 -8.16 -5.17 -16.14
CA CYS A 85 -8.12 -4.83 -14.72
C CYS A 85 -9.41 -5.20 -13.97
N GLN A 86 -10.52 -5.38 -14.66
CA GLN A 86 -11.81 -5.69 -14.04
C GLN A 86 -12.00 -7.17 -13.73
N SER A 87 -11.05 -8.01 -14.11
CA SER A 87 -11.09 -9.43 -13.80
C SER A 87 -10.99 -9.67 -12.29
N ARG A 88 -11.88 -10.50 -11.73
CA ARG A 88 -11.81 -10.97 -10.34
C ARG A 88 -10.79 -12.09 -10.12
N ASP A 89 -9.85 -12.25 -11.03
CA ASP A 89 -8.79 -13.25 -10.89
C ASP A 89 -7.76 -12.79 -9.84
N ARG A 90 -7.25 -13.75 -9.08
CA ARG A 90 -6.18 -13.51 -8.07
C ARG A 90 -4.87 -13.00 -8.68
N ARG A 91 -4.72 -13.08 -10.01
CA ARG A 91 -3.58 -12.60 -10.78
C ARG A 91 -3.73 -11.14 -11.23
N VAL A 92 -4.77 -10.46 -10.76
CA VAL A 92 -5.01 -9.04 -10.96
C VAL A 92 -5.07 -8.36 -9.60
N LEU A 93 -4.23 -7.35 -9.39
CA LEU A 93 -4.25 -6.49 -8.22
C LEU A 93 -4.70 -5.10 -8.62
N ASN A 94 -5.83 -4.67 -8.13
CA ASN A 94 -6.34 -3.31 -8.31
C ASN A 94 -5.92 -2.40 -7.16
N SER A 95 -5.61 -1.14 -7.48
CA SER A 95 -5.39 -0.13 -6.46
C SER A 95 -6.69 0.11 -5.69
N HIS A 96 -6.61 0.07 -4.36
CA HIS A 96 -7.76 0.31 -3.49
C HIS A 96 -7.91 1.79 -3.11
N TRP A 97 -6.80 2.52 -3.10
CA TRP A 97 -6.73 3.91 -2.65
C TRP A 97 -6.26 4.81 -3.78
N PRO A 98 -7.08 5.79 -4.24
CA PRO A 98 -6.72 6.68 -5.35
C PRO A 98 -5.52 7.58 -5.03
N GLU A 99 -5.30 7.93 -3.75
CA GLU A 99 -4.15 8.71 -3.33
C GLU A 99 -2.81 7.98 -3.35
N VAL A 100 -2.84 6.64 -3.50
CA VAL A 100 -1.62 5.82 -3.61
C VAL A 100 -1.38 5.51 -5.07
N THR A 101 -0.32 6.07 -5.63
CA THR A 101 0.05 5.93 -7.03
C THR A 101 1.17 4.91 -7.22
N LEU A 102 1.15 4.22 -8.36
CA LEU A 102 2.26 3.41 -8.82
C LEU A 102 3.29 4.32 -9.49
N ALA A 103 4.42 4.56 -8.81
CA ALA A 103 5.46 5.46 -9.29
C ALA A 103 6.42 4.77 -10.26
N GLU A 104 6.74 3.49 -10.04
CA GLU A 104 7.70 2.73 -10.85
C GLU A 104 7.36 1.24 -10.85
N LEU A 105 7.47 0.64 -12.01
CA LEU A 105 7.52 -0.82 -12.19
C LEU A 105 8.67 -1.13 -13.12
N THR A 106 9.63 -1.95 -12.68
CA THR A 106 10.73 -2.39 -13.58
C THR A 106 10.17 -3.22 -14.74
N PRO A 107 10.48 -2.85 -15.98
CA PRO A 107 10.08 -3.62 -17.14
C PRO A 107 10.56 -5.07 -17.04
N SER A 108 9.75 -6.00 -17.51
CA SER A 108 10.05 -7.44 -17.52
C SER A 108 10.13 -8.12 -16.14
N LEU A 109 9.77 -7.41 -15.04
CA LEU A 109 9.63 -8.07 -13.75
C LEU A 109 8.71 -9.29 -13.88
N GLY A 110 9.16 -10.45 -13.45
CA GLY A 110 8.38 -11.68 -13.60
C GLY A 110 8.98 -12.87 -12.87
N PHE A 111 8.22 -13.95 -12.83
CA PHE A 111 8.59 -15.21 -12.21
C PHE A 111 8.54 -16.33 -13.24
N TYR A 112 9.57 -17.20 -13.23
CA TYR A 112 9.72 -18.32 -14.13
C TYR A 112 9.59 -19.64 -13.36
N GLY A 113 8.63 -20.47 -13.76
CA GLY A 113 8.29 -21.69 -13.03
C GLY A 113 9.37 -22.77 -13.06
N LEU A 114 10.04 -22.96 -14.19
CA LEU A 114 10.97 -24.08 -14.43
C LEU A 114 12.23 -24.07 -13.55
N ARG A 115 12.63 -22.92 -13.01
CA ARG A 115 13.90 -22.76 -12.30
C ARG A 115 13.77 -22.08 -10.94
N ASP A 116 12.58 -21.84 -10.46
CA ASP A 116 12.34 -21.01 -9.26
C ASP A 116 13.15 -19.69 -9.30
N THR A 117 13.20 -19.07 -10.49
CA THR A 117 13.93 -17.85 -10.74
C THR A 117 12.98 -16.71 -11.07
N ALA A 118 13.45 -15.49 -10.89
CA ALA A 118 12.71 -14.28 -11.25
C ALA A 118 13.59 -13.37 -12.10
N TRP A 119 12.98 -12.60 -12.99
CA TRP A 119 13.62 -11.42 -13.53
C TRP A 119 13.54 -10.33 -12.46
N PRO A 120 14.70 -9.89 -11.95
CA PRO A 120 14.73 -8.99 -10.82
C PRO A 120 14.16 -7.63 -11.18
N GLY A 121 13.57 -6.99 -10.21
CA GLY A 121 13.00 -5.67 -10.39
C GLY A 121 12.43 -5.09 -9.11
N ARG A 122 11.83 -3.92 -9.25
CA ARG A 122 11.21 -3.22 -8.14
C ARG A 122 9.87 -2.62 -8.55
N VAL A 123 8.98 -2.55 -7.58
CA VAL A 123 7.71 -1.85 -7.64
C VAL A 123 7.74 -0.74 -6.60
N ARG A 124 7.52 0.50 -7.02
CA ARG A 124 7.48 1.66 -6.13
C ARG A 124 6.06 2.19 -6.07
N VAL A 125 5.53 2.27 -4.85
CA VAL A 125 4.25 2.92 -4.56
C VAL A 125 4.49 4.19 -3.75
N LYS A 126 3.77 5.24 -4.08
CA LYS A 126 3.96 6.59 -3.53
C LYS A 126 2.62 7.21 -3.14
N SER A 127 2.64 7.97 -2.04
CA SER A 127 1.56 8.87 -1.64
C SER A 127 2.13 10.16 -1.04
N SER A 128 1.27 11.06 -0.58
CA SER A 128 1.68 12.25 0.20
C SER A 128 2.46 11.90 1.48
N ALA A 129 2.28 10.69 2.02
CA ALA A 129 2.92 10.21 3.24
C ALA A 129 4.31 9.59 3.02
N GLY A 130 4.77 9.46 1.78
CA GLY A 130 6.08 8.91 1.44
C GLY A 130 6.05 7.85 0.35
N GLU A 131 7.06 6.98 0.33
CA GLU A 131 7.25 5.96 -0.70
C GLU A 131 7.64 4.63 -0.08
N TRP A 132 7.13 3.54 -0.66
CA TRP A 132 7.53 2.18 -0.36
C TRP A 132 8.02 1.46 -1.60
N LEU A 133 9.05 0.64 -1.41
CA LEU A 133 9.66 -0.20 -2.44
C LEU A 133 9.41 -1.67 -2.12
N VAL A 134 8.97 -2.40 -3.12
CA VAL A 134 8.93 -3.87 -3.12
C VAL A 134 9.95 -4.35 -4.13
N ILE A 135 10.97 -5.07 -3.68
CA ILE A 135 12.12 -5.49 -4.47
C ILE A 135 12.10 -7.00 -4.63
N VAL A 136 12.26 -7.45 -5.87
CA VAL A 136 12.37 -8.86 -6.23
C VAL A 136 13.79 -9.12 -6.70
N SER A 137 14.48 -10.08 -6.09
CA SER A 137 15.80 -10.55 -6.53
C SER A 137 15.68 -11.61 -7.64
N ASN A 138 16.78 -11.92 -8.31
CA ASN A 138 16.83 -12.98 -9.32
C ASN A 138 16.52 -14.39 -8.77
N THR A 139 16.67 -14.61 -7.47
CA THR A 139 16.27 -15.85 -6.78
C THR A 139 14.80 -15.86 -6.35
N GLY A 140 13.99 -14.89 -6.83
CA GLY A 140 12.59 -14.76 -6.45
C GLY A 140 12.33 -14.28 -5.03
N ARG A 141 13.37 -13.87 -4.27
CA ARG A 141 13.19 -13.33 -2.92
C ARG A 141 12.56 -11.95 -2.98
N ILE A 142 11.45 -11.76 -2.28
CA ILE A 142 10.70 -10.51 -2.24
C ILE A 142 10.95 -9.82 -0.91
N ARG A 143 11.37 -8.56 -0.97
CA ARG A 143 11.61 -7.69 0.19
C ARG A 143 10.80 -6.41 0.04
N MET A 144 10.47 -5.79 1.16
CA MET A 144 9.77 -4.52 1.20
C MET A 144 10.48 -3.57 2.16
N CYS A 145 10.62 -2.31 1.78
CA CYS A 145 11.22 -1.28 2.61
C CYS A 145 10.61 0.09 2.34
N LYS A 146 10.69 0.97 3.32
CA LYS A 146 10.34 2.39 3.16
C LYS A 146 11.48 3.09 2.45
N SER A 147 11.20 3.77 1.34
CA SER A 147 12.21 4.54 0.62
C SER A 147 12.58 5.80 1.40
N THR A 148 13.88 6.04 1.51
CA THR A 148 14.43 7.26 2.15
C THR A 148 14.67 8.39 1.15
N GLY A 149 13.96 8.40 0.01
CA GLY A 149 14.03 9.45 -1.01
C GLY A 149 15.08 9.26 -2.12
N LYS A 150 16.00 8.31 -1.97
CA LYS A 150 17.00 7.96 -3.01
C LYS A 150 16.66 6.69 -3.80
N GLY A 151 15.45 6.16 -3.65
CA GLY A 151 15.05 4.93 -4.35
C GLY A 151 15.80 3.67 -3.92
N THR A 152 16.46 3.72 -2.79
CA THR A 152 17.19 2.60 -2.16
C THR A 152 16.60 2.31 -0.79
N CYS A 153 16.70 1.08 -0.38
CA CYS A 153 16.38 0.64 0.99
C CYS A 153 17.49 0.96 1.98
#